data_a02b91217272f24d9a960c43d0720162
#
_entry.id   a02b91217272f24d9a960c43d0720162
#
_cell.length_a   1.000
_cell.length_b   1.000
_cell.length_c   1.000
_cell.angle_alpha   90.00
_cell.angle_beta   90.00
_cell.angle_gamma   90.00
#
_symmetry.space_group_name_H-M   'P 1'
#
loop_
_entity.id
_entity.type
_entity.pdbx_description
1 polymer ?
#
loop_
_entity_poly.entity_id
_entity_poly.type
_entity_poly.pdbx_seq_one_letter_code
_entity_poly.pdbx_strand_id
1 'polypeptide(L)'
;MSKPKNWPATLPYLKAPLYGKDISPTHIQFLRTKPPDAIDTPTAPASSPATETPCPRVKIQAITDRKHPACGQFGLFAAHNIAPGELILAYLGRLHGRATTSEESDYDLWLDREMDVAVDAAREGNEGRFVNDYRGIEGKERANARFGNVFCERWGEVCVGVWAVGGGKKKMKKSEGGIKKGEEILVSYGKGFWEERRKDGDDGDGGGEK
;
A
#
# COMPACT_ATOMS: atom_id res chain seq x y z
N MET A 1 4.73 -17.73 15.55
CA MET A 1 3.79 -17.36 14.47
C MET A 1 4.61 -17.00 13.26
N SER A 2 4.30 -17.56 12.10
CA SER A 2 5.13 -17.51 10.91
C SER A 2 4.97 -16.17 10.15
N LYS A 3 6.08 -15.65 9.61
CA LYS A 3 6.06 -14.61 8.58
C LYS A 3 5.43 -15.18 7.30
N PRO A 4 4.85 -14.35 6.41
CA PRO A 4 4.35 -14.83 5.13
C PRO A 4 5.49 -15.41 4.27
N LYS A 5 5.14 -16.32 3.36
CA LYS A 5 6.10 -16.86 2.39
C LYS A 5 6.71 -15.72 1.57
N ASN A 6 7.99 -15.80 1.26
CA ASN A 6 8.78 -14.80 0.53
C ASN A 6 8.98 -13.45 1.26
N TRP A 7 8.66 -13.37 2.56
CA TRP A 7 9.03 -12.21 3.36
C TRP A 7 10.57 -12.17 3.56
N PRO A 8 11.22 -11.00 3.37
CA PRO A 8 12.66 -10.88 3.57
C PRO A 8 13.07 -11.23 5.00
N ALA A 9 14.10 -12.06 5.14
CA ALA A 9 14.53 -12.54 6.45
C ALA A 9 14.99 -11.41 7.38
N THR A 10 15.64 -10.41 6.81
CA THR A 10 16.22 -9.26 7.53
C THR A 10 15.21 -8.17 7.89
N LEU A 11 14.01 -8.21 7.30
CA LEU A 11 13.00 -7.18 7.52
C LEU A 11 12.06 -7.58 8.66
N PRO A 12 11.85 -6.74 9.69
CA PRO A 12 10.83 -6.96 10.71
C PRO A 12 9.42 -7.00 10.10
N TYR A 13 8.65 -8.03 10.48
CA TYR A 13 7.27 -8.18 10.04
C TYR A 13 6.32 -7.65 11.13
N LEU A 14 5.49 -6.68 10.78
CA LEU A 14 4.54 -6.06 11.69
C LEU A 14 3.20 -6.80 11.71
N LYS A 15 2.59 -6.87 12.90
CA LYS A 15 1.27 -7.47 13.14
C LYS A 15 0.23 -6.45 13.58
N ALA A 16 0.69 -5.23 13.86
CA ALA A 16 -0.11 -4.08 14.27
C ALA A 16 0.63 -2.80 13.85
N PRO A 17 -0.04 -1.66 13.83
CA PRO A 17 0.59 -0.35 13.66
C PRO A 17 1.72 -0.16 14.67
N LEU A 18 2.83 0.45 14.24
CA LEU A 18 3.99 0.73 15.08
C LEU A 18 4.19 2.25 15.16
N TYR A 19 4.24 2.79 16.37
CA TYR A 19 4.43 4.24 16.55
C TYR A 19 5.90 4.64 16.53
N GLY A 20 6.20 5.67 15.75
CA GLY A 20 7.46 6.39 15.81
C GLY A 20 7.56 7.25 17.07
N LYS A 21 8.78 7.73 17.37
CA LYS A 21 9.06 8.52 18.57
C LYS A 21 8.42 9.91 18.55
N ASP A 22 8.10 10.41 17.38
CA ASP A 22 7.49 11.71 17.11
C ASP A 22 5.95 11.67 17.08
N ILE A 23 5.34 10.48 17.23
CA ILE A 23 3.89 10.37 17.36
C ILE A 23 3.46 10.85 18.76
N SER A 24 2.74 11.98 18.77
CA SER A 24 2.25 12.65 19.97
C SER A 24 0.96 12.02 20.51
N PRO A 25 0.56 12.34 21.76
CA PRO A 25 -0.75 11.96 22.28
C PRO A 25 -1.93 12.45 21.43
N THR A 26 -1.80 13.61 20.79
CA THR A 26 -2.83 14.15 19.87
C THR A 26 -2.96 13.28 18.62
N HIS A 27 -1.84 12.83 18.04
CA HIS A 27 -1.85 11.89 16.92
C HIS A 27 -2.50 10.58 17.32
N ILE A 28 -2.19 10.03 18.50
CA ILE A 28 -2.80 8.80 19.01
C ILE A 28 -4.31 8.97 19.20
N GLN A 29 -4.74 10.10 19.76
CA GLN A 29 -6.17 10.38 19.92
C GLN A 29 -6.89 10.43 18.58
N PHE A 30 -6.32 11.11 17.58
CA PHE A 30 -6.85 11.16 16.22
C PHE A 30 -6.96 9.73 15.63
N LEU A 31 -5.88 8.96 15.66
CA LEU A 31 -5.84 7.60 15.11
C LEU A 31 -6.88 6.68 15.75
N ARG A 32 -7.13 6.82 17.06
CA ARG A 32 -8.07 5.99 17.82
C ARG A 32 -9.50 6.51 17.85
N THR A 33 -9.74 7.69 17.32
CA THR A 33 -11.09 8.21 17.18
C THR A 33 -11.74 7.59 15.94
N LYS A 34 -12.75 6.74 16.14
CA LYS A 34 -13.52 6.20 15.03
C LYS A 34 -14.22 7.36 14.32
N PRO A 35 -13.96 7.61 13.02
CA PRO A 35 -14.66 8.64 12.28
C PRO A 35 -16.19 8.36 12.32
N PRO A 36 -17.03 9.37 12.44
CA PRO A 36 -18.48 9.20 12.24
C PRO A 36 -18.65 8.59 10.85
N ASP A 37 -19.66 7.73 10.64
CA ASP A 37 -19.89 6.91 9.43
C ASP A 37 -19.60 7.67 8.12
N ALA A 38 -18.35 7.96 7.90
CA ALA A 38 -17.87 8.76 6.80
C ALA A 38 -17.63 7.85 5.60
N ILE A 39 -18.16 8.26 4.48
CA ILE A 39 -17.95 7.63 3.16
C ILE A 39 -16.45 7.45 2.86
N ASP A 40 -15.60 8.30 3.45
CA ASP A 40 -14.16 8.37 3.14
C ASP A 40 -13.28 7.48 4.04
N THR A 41 -13.79 7.01 5.19
CA THR A 41 -13.05 6.10 6.08
C THR A 41 -13.94 4.95 6.55
N PRO A 42 -14.17 3.94 5.71
CA PRO A 42 -14.95 2.77 6.08
C PRO A 42 -14.35 2.02 7.26
N THR A 43 -15.19 1.28 7.99
CA THR A 43 -14.74 0.44 9.11
C THR A 43 -14.49 -0.99 8.63
N ALA A 44 -13.34 -1.55 8.97
CA ALA A 44 -13.04 -2.97 8.84
C ALA A 44 -13.28 -3.66 10.20
N PRO A 45 -14.22 -4.63 10.27
CA PRO A 45 -14.48 -5.38 11.51
C PRO A 45 -13.23 -6.09 12.03
N ALA A 46 -13.15 -6.34 13.33
CA ALA A 46 -12.03 -7.06 13.95
C ALA A 46 -11.84 -8.47 13.38
N SER A 47 -12.91 -9.10 12.87
CA SER A 47 -12.90 -10.40 12.18
C SER A 47 -12.52 -10.32 10.71
N SER A 48 -12.25 -9.13 10.17
CA SER A 48 -11.93 -8.96 8.74
C SER A 48 -10.61 -9.68 8.39
N PRO A 49 -10.59 -10.55 7.37
CA PRO A 49 -9.36 -11.19 6.91
C PRO A 49 -8.35 -10.18 6.34
N ALA A 50 -8.80 -8.99 5.94
CA ALA A 50 -7.93 -7.92 5.46
C ALA A 50 -7.07 -7.27 6.56
N THR A 51 -7.40 -7.48 7.83
CA THR A 51 -6.62 -7.03 9.00
C THR A 51 -5.87 -8.16 9.69
N GLU A 52 -5.94 -9.40 9.17
CA GLU A 52 -5.13 -10.51 9.67
C GLU A 52 -3.67 -10.37 9.24
N THR A 53 -2.77 -10.89 10.08
CA THR A 53 -1.32 -10.85 9.84
C THR A 53 -0.69 -12.22 10.15
N PRO A 54 -0.25 -12.97 9.13
CA PRO A 54 -0.27 -12.68 7.69
C PRO A 54 -1.69 -12.62 7.10
N CYS A 55 -1.85 -11.75 6.09
CA CYS A 55 -3.13 -11.56 5.41
C CYS A 55 -3.41 -12.75 4.46
N PRO A 56 -4.51 -13.53 4.67
CA PRO A 56 -4.81 -14.68 3.82
C PRO A 56 -5.28 -14.32 2.41
N ARG A 57 -5.61 -13.05 2.18
CA ARG A 57 -6.14 -12.56 0.89
C ARG A 57 -5.07 -12.38 -0.17
N VAL A 58 -3.80 -12.36 0.21
CA VAL A 58 -2.68 -11.99 -0.67
C VAL A 58 -1.52 -12.97 -0.59
N LYS A 59 -0.63 -12.89 -1.58
CA LYS A 59 0.63 -13.65 -1.64
C LYS A 59 1.74 -12.75 -2.18
N ILE A 60 2.91 -12.81 -1.56
CA ILE A 60 4.14 -12.21 -2.09
C ILE A 60 4.73 -13.19 -3.09
N GLN A 61 4.98 -12.75 -4.33
CA GLN A 61 5.58 -13.58 -5.38
C GLN A 61 6.71 -12.83 -6.07
N ALA A 62 7.74 -13.56 -6.48
CA ALA A 62 8.81 -13.01 -7.31
C ALA A 62 8.28 -12.65 -8.70
N ILE A 63 8.72 -11.51 -9.22
CA ILE A 63 8.41 -11.06 -10.57
C ILE A 63 9.56 -11.52 -11.48
N THR A 64 9.24 -12.42 -12.38
CA THR A 64 10.22 -13.06 -13.30
C THR A 64 10.07 -12.59 -14.75
N ASP A 65 8.99 -11.88 -15.07
CA ASP A 65 8.81 -11.30 -16.39
C ASP A 65 9.81 -10.16 -16.62
N ARG A 66 10.68 -10.32 -17.62
CA ARG A 66 11.73 -9.35 -17.97
C ARG A 66 11.19 -8.01 -18.47
N LYS A 67 9.95 -7.96 -18.92
CA LYS A 67 9.29 -6.72 -19.35
C LYS A 67 8.67 -5.93 -18.19
N HIS A 68 8.57 -6.54 -17.01
CA HIS A 68 8.00 -5.89 -15.85
C HIS A 68 9.04 -4.95 -15.21
N PRO A 69 8.69 -3.68 -14.87
CA PRO A 69 9.61 -2.72 -14.27
C PRO A 69 10.29 -3.21 -12.98
N ALA A 70 9.58 -4.04 -12.19
CA ALA A 70 10.08 -4.65 -10.96
C ALA A 70 10.63 -6.08 -11.19
N CYS A 71 11.11 -6.41 -12.41
CA CYS A 71 11.72 -7.72 -12.68
C CYS A 71 12.89 -8.00 -11.73
N GLY A 72 12.91 -9.19 -11.14
CA GLY A 72 13.90 -9.59 -10.13
C GLY A 72 13.53 -9.19 -8.70
N GLN A 73 12.46 -8.43 -8.51
CA GLN A 73 11.90 -8.06 -7.21
C GLN A 73 10.64 -8.89 -6.90
N PHE A 74 9.84 -8.44 -5.94
CA PHE A 74 8.60 -9.08 -5.53
C PHE A 74 7.41 -8.16 -5.79
N GLY A 75 6.24 -8.77 -6.04
CA GLY A 75 4.95 -8.11 -6.12
C GLY A 75 3.93 -8.75 -5.19
N LEU A 76 2.82 -8.08 -4.99
CA LEU A 76 1.68 -8.55 -4.21
C LEU A 76 0.60 -9.10 -5.15
N PHE A 77 0.16 -10.32 -4.92
CA PHE A 77 -0.79 -11.03 -5.78
C PHE A 77 -2.02 -11.48 -5.00
N ALA A 78 -3.19 -11.43 -5.62
CA ALA A 78 -4.43 -11.89 -5.02
C ALA A 78 -4.42 -13.41 -4.79
N ALA A 79 -4.68 -13.84 -3.56
CA ALA A 79 -4.80 -15.27 -3.21
C ALA A 79 -6.17 -15.85 -3.61
N HIS A 80 -7.18 -15.00 -3.70
CA HIS A 80 -8.57 -15.29 -4.08
C HIS A 80 -9.11 -14.19 -4.98
N ASN A 81 -10.29 -14.38 -5.56
CA ASN A 81 -10.99 -13.28 -6.24
C ASN A 81 -11.39 -12.22 -5.20
N ILE A 82 -11.14 -10.95 -5.52
CA ILE A 82 -11.44 -9.80 -4.67
C ILE A 82 -12.45 -8.93 -5.42
N ALA A 83 -13.60 -8.67 -4.81
CA ALA A 83 -14.65 -7.89 -5.45
C ALA A 83 -14.29 -6.38 -5.49
N PRO A 84 -14.87 -5.64 -6.44
CA PRO A 84 -14.69 -4.20 -6.51
C PRO A 84 -15.12 -3.50 -5.22
N GLY A 85 -14.30 -2.57 -4.73
CA GLY A 85 -14.56 -1.81 -3.52
C GLY A 85 -14.22 -2.55 -2.22
N GLU A 86 -13.76 -3.80 -2.27
CA GLU A 86 -13.32 -4.52 -1.08
C GLU A 86 -11.96 -4.05 -0.57
N LEU A 87 -11.81 -4.01 0.76
CA LEU A 87 -10.52 -3.86 1.42
C LEU A 87 -9.70 -5.14 1.18
N ILE A 88 -8.52 -4.99 0.61
CA ILE A 88 -7.58 -6.09 0.33
C ILE A 88 -6.79 -6.42 1.59
N LEU A 89 -6.11 -5.40 2.13
CA LEU A 89 -5.38 -5.48 3.40
C LEU A 89 -5.16 -4.08 3.98
N ALA A 90 -4.91 -4.01 5.29
CA ALA A 90 -4.38 -2.82 5.93
C ALA A 90 -2.86 -2.74 5.68
N TYR A 91 -2.37 -1.56 5.31
CA TYR A 91 -0.96 -1.27 5.09
C TYR A 91 -0.30 -0.95 6.42
N LEU A 92 0.66 -1.74 6.85
CA LEU A 92 1.38 -1.55 8.10
C LEU A 92 2.82 -1.11 7.86
N GLY A 93 3.24 -0.16 8.63
CA GLY A 93 4.56 0.41 8.70
C GLY A 93 4.75 1.15 10.03
N ARG A 94 5.79 1.96 10.11
CA ARG A 94 6.00 2.88 11.23
C ARG A 94 5.19 4.15 11.01
N LEU A 95 4.30 4.46 11.93
CA LEU A 95 3.61 5.74 11.97
C LEU A 95 4.58 6.83 12.41
N HIS A 96 4.58 7.95 11.72
CA HIS A 96 5.45 9.09 12.01
C HIS A 96 4.80 10.42 11.58
N GLY A 97 5.33 11.53 12.07
CA GLY A 97 5.03 12.87 11.61
C GLY A 97 6.07 13.38 10.60
N ARG A 98 5.88 14.58 10.10
CA ARG A 98 6.77 15.21 9.12
C ARG A 98 8.21 15.36 9.60
N ALA A 99 8.42 15.50 10.92
CA ALA A 99 9.75 15.69 11.50
C ALA A 99 10.70 14.49 11.25
N THR A 100 10.17 13.31 10.99
CA THR A 100 10.94 12.09 10.74
C THR A 100 10.66 11.48 9.37
N THR A 101 9.97 12.20 8.48
CA THR A 101 9.76 11.81 7.07
C THR A 101 11.12 11.62 6.39
N SER A 102 11.30 10.50 5.70
CA SER A 102 12.44 10.27 4.83
C SER A 102 12.03 10.63 3.40
N GLU A 103 12.66 11.64 2.82
CA GLU A 103 12.45 12.01 1.41
C GLU A 103 12.85 10.90 0.44
N GLU A 104 13.69 9.95 0.91
CA GLU A 104 14.17 8.81 0.13
C GLU A 104 13.26 7.57 0.21
N SER A 105 12.17 7.59 1.03
CA SER A 105 11.33 6.41 1.20
C SER A 105 10.28 6.28 0.12
N ASP A 106 10.37 5.23 -0.68
CA ASP A 106 9.34 4.81 -1.65
C ASP A 106 8.12 4.15 -0.99
N TYR A 107 8.15 3.97 0.35
CA TYR A 107 7.16 3.21 1.11
C TYR A 107 6.35 4.10 2.06
N ASP A 108 6.54 5.42 1.98
CA ASP A 108 5.90 6.40 2.83
C ASP A 108 4.55 6.86 2.26
N LEU A 109 3.50 6.72 3.05
CA LEU A 109 2.14 7.06 2.67
C LEU A 109 1.52 7.98 3.72
N TRP A 110 1.02 9.14 3.27
CA TRP A 110 0.23 10.01 4.12
C TRP A 110 -1.09 9.34 4.52
N LEU A 111 -1.32 9.27 5.82
CA LEU A 111 -2.60 8.90 6.39
C LEU A 111 -3.49 10.15 6.52
N ASP A 112 -2.94 11.22 7.07
CA ASP A 112 -3.59 12.50 7.15
C ASP A 112 -2.55 13.64 7.15
N ARG A 113 -2.67 14.56 6.19
CA ARG A 113 -1.72 15.67 6.05
C ARG A 113 -1.97 16.82 7.00
N GLU A 114 -3.23 17.03 7.42
CA GLU A 114 -3.60 18.08 8.34
C GLU A 114 -3.20 17.72 9.77
N MET A 115 -3.38 16.43 10.11
CA MET A 115 -2.94 15.88 11.38
C MET A 115 -1.45 15.56 11.43
N ASP A 116 -0.74 15.70 10.31
CA ASP A 116 0.70 15.41 10.19
C ASP A 116 1.05 13.95 10.57
N VAL A 117 0.30 13.00 10.01
CA VAL A 117 0.51 11.56 10.25
C VAL A 117 0.70 10.82 8.94
N ALA A 118 1.80 10.07 8.86
CA ALA A 118 2.14 9.19 7.75
C ALA A 118 2.52 7.80 8.25
N VAL A 119 2.62 6.83 7.34
CA VAL A 119 3.07 5.47 7.61
C VAL A 119 4.15 5.06 6.61
N ASP A 120 5.32 4.69 7.10
CA ASP A 120 6.45 4.22 6.29
C ASP A 120 6.74 2.74 6.51
N ALA A 121 6.73 1.96 5.42
CA ALA A 121 7.04 0.54 5.42
C ALA A 121 8.44 0.21 4.86
N ALA A 122 9.37 1.16 4.80
CA ALA A 122 10.73 0.94 4.28
C ALA A 122 11.53 -0.03 5.15
N ARG A 123 11.49 0.15 6.46
CA ARG A 123 12.33 -0.58 7.42
C ARG A 123 11.63 -1.72 8.15
N GLU A 124 10.32 -1.69 8.22
CA GLU A 124 9.43 -2.72 8.77
C GLU A 124 8.03 -2.55 8.19
N GLY A 125 7.26 -3.64 8.12
CA GLY A 125 5.91 -3.55 7.54
C GLY A 125 5.20 -4.90 7.46
N ASN A 126 4.18 -4.94 6.61
CA ASN A 126 3.49 -6.16 6.23
C ASN A 126 3.47 -6.33 4.70
N GLU A 127 2.66 -7.27 4.20
CA GLU A 127 2.57 -7.58 2.78
C GLU A 127 2.25 -6.37 1.90
N GLY A 128 1.60 -5.35 2.44
CA GLY A 128 1.24 -4.13 1.73
C GLY A 128 2.41 -3.42 1.05
N ARG A 129 3.62 -3.55 1.60
CA ARG A 129 4.83 -2.94 1.02
C ARG A 129 5.23 -3.50 -0.35
N PHE A 130 4.66 -4.63 -0.77
CA PHE A 130 4.93 -5.26 -2.07
C PHE A 130 3.91 -4.88 -3.15
N VAL A 131 3.05 -3.92 -2.90
CA VAL A 131 2.14 -3.38 -3.91
C VAL A 131 2.94 -2.49 -4.87
N ASN A 132 2.97 -2.86 -6.15
CA ASN A 132 3.69 -2.13 -7.19
C ASN A 132 2.82 -1.07 -7.89
N ASP A 133 3.47 -0.13 -8.58
CA ASP A 133 2.79 0.79 -9.50
C ASP A 133 2.44 0.06 -10.81
N TYR A 134 1.30 0.42 -11.41
CA TYR A 134 0.84 -0.21 -12.65
C TYR A 134 1.58 0.28 -13.90
N ARG A 135 2.27 1.43 -13.82
CA ARG A 135 2.93 2.06 -14.97
C ARG A 135 4.12 1.24 -15.44
N GLY A 136 4.25 1.15 -16.76
CA GLY A 136 5.32 0.38 -17.39
C GLY A 136 5.06 -1.12 -17.47
N ILE A 137 3.93 -1.63 -16.94
CA ILE A 137 3.54 -3.03 -17.04
C ILE A 137 2.73 -3.23 -18.33
N GLU A 138 3.18 -4.12 -19.20
CA GLU A 138 2.52 -4.42 -20.48
C GLU A 138 1.05 -4.85 -20.27
N GLY A 139 0.13 -4.25 -21.02
CA GLY A 139 -1.31 -4.52 -20.93
C GLY A 139 -2.02 -3.96 -19.70
N LYS A 140 -1.34 -3.14 -18.87
CA LYS A 140 -1.94 -2.46 -17.72
C LYS A 140 -2.08 -0.96 -17.97
N GLU A 141 -3.28 -0.53 -18.37
CA GLU A 141 -3.58 0.87 -18.63
C GLU A 141 -3.95 1.66 -17.35
N ARG A 142 -4.30 0.96 -16.27
CA ARG A 142 -4.74 1.54 -15.00
C ARG A 142 -4.47 0.62 -13.81
N ALA A 143 -4.37 1.22 -12.63
CA ALA A 143 -4.34 0.51 -11.36
C ALA A 143 -5.64 -0.29 -11.13
N ASN A 144 -5.54 -1.48 -10.54
CA ASN A 144 -6.67 -2.29 -10.08
C ASN A 144 -6.91 -2.15 -8.56
N ALA A 145 -6.02 -1.44 -7.87
CA ALA A 145 -6.15 -1.11 -6.46
C ALA A 145 -5.82 0.38 -6.21
N ARG A 146 -6.18 0.87 -5.02
CA ARG A 146 -5.87 2.22 -4.56
C ARG A 146 -5.58 2.23 -3.07
N PHE A 147 -4.83 3.20 -2.61
CA PHE A 147 -4.73 3.52 -1.19
C PHE A 147 -5.94 4.34 -0.73
N GLY A 148 -6.30 4.20 0.54
CA GLY A 148 -7.35 4.98 1.19
C GLY A 148 -7.52 4.57 2.64
N ASN A 149 -8.02 5.47 3.48
CA ASN A 149 -8.11 5.22 4.91
C ASN A 149 -9.15 4.14 5.26
N VAL A 150 -8.95 3.49 6.40
CA VAL A 150 -9.83 2.48 6.99
C VAL A 150 -9.70 2.51 8.51
N PHE A 151 -10.81 2.51 9.23
CA PHE A 151 -10.79 2.27 10.66
C PHE A 151 -10.75 0.76 10.93
N CYS A 152 -9.67 0.26 11.47
CA CYS A 152 -9.45 -1.15 11.74
C CYS A 152 -9.88 -1.48 13.19
N GLU A 153 -11.04 -2.11 13.39
CA GLU A 153 -11.51 -2.47 14.74
C GLU A 153 -10.57 -3.44 15.46
N ARG A 154 -9.79 -4.25 14.73
CA ARG A 154 -8.78 -5.14 15.32
C ARG A 154 -7.76 -4.41 16.18
N TRP A 155 -7.39 -3.19 15.81
CA TRP A 155 -6.42 -2.36 16.54
C TRP A 155 -7.08 -1.12 17.17
N GLY A 156 -8.34 -0.84 16.84
CA GLY A 156 -9.05 0.36 17.27
C GLY A 156 -8.46 1.63 16.70
N GLU A 157 -7.95 1.60 15.46
CA GLU A 157 -7.20 2.70 14.87
C GLU A 157 -7.47 2.88 13.37
N VAL A 158 -7.32 4.12 12.90
CA VAL A 158 -7.29 4.43 11.48
C VAL A 158 -5.95 4.00 10.90
N CYS A 159 -6.01 3.28 9.78
CA CYS A 159 -4.88 2.80 9.02
C CYS A 159 -5.01 3.20 7.55
N VAL A 160 -3.91 3.16 6.80
CA VAL A 160 -3.99 3.13 5.34
C VAL A 160 -4.43 1.74 4.91
N GLY A 161 -5.42 1.64 4.05
CA GLY A 161 -5.88 0.39 3.44
C GLY A 161 -5.51 0.34 1.96
N VAL A 162 -5.32 -0.85 1.43
CA VAL A 162 -5.28 -1.14 -0.01
C VAL A 162 -6.65 -1.65 -0.41
N TRP A 163 -7.30 -0.98 -1.37
CA TRP A 163 -8.67 -1.22 -1.77
C TRP A 163 -8.74 -1.65 -3.24
N ALA A 164 -9.52 -2.66 -3.56
CA ALA A 164 -9.80 -3.00 -4.95
C ALA A 164 -10.60 -1.87 -5.63
N VAL A 165 -10.16 -1.44 -6.82
CA VAL A 165 -10.85 -0.39 -7.57
C VAL A 165 -12.14 -0.95 -8.15
N GLY A 166 -13.24 -0.21 -7.98
CA GLY A 166 -14.51 -0.50 -8.63
C GLY A 166 -14.44 -0.26 -10.14
N GLY A 167 -15.19 -1.04 -10.91
CA GLY A 167 -15.36 -0.78 -12.35
C GLY A 167 -15.85 0.65 -12.57
N GLY A 168 -15.20 1.38 -13.53
CA GLY A 168 -15.48 2.78 -13.79
C GLY A 168 -16.94 3.05 -14.14
N LYS A 169 -17.33 4.36 -14.15
CA LYS A 169 -18.70 4.90 -14.32
C LYS A 169 -19.49 4.47 -15.58
N LYS A 170 -18.93 3.70 -16.51
CA LYS A 170 -19.70 2.98 -17.53
C LYS A 170 -20.30 1.76 -16.87
N LYS A 171 -21.62 1.57 -17.00
CA LYS A 171 -22.42 0.42 -16.57
C LYS A 171 -21.78 -0.91 -17.03
N MET A 172 -20.68 -1.31 -16.38
CA MET A 172 -20.16 -2.67 -16.52
C MET A 172 -20.99 -3.56 -15.61
N LYS A 173 -21.35 -4.73 -16.11
CA LYS A 173 -22.05 -5.75 -15.31
C LYS A 173 -21.29 -5.95 -14.00
N LYS A 174 -21.98 -6.11 -12.90
CA LYS A 174 -21.45 -6.27 -11.53
C LYS A 174 -20.37 -7.36 -11.40
N SER A 175 -20.16 -8.17 -12.45
CA SER A 175 -19.19 -9.25 -12.59
C SER A 175 -17.88 -8.87 -13.31
N GLU A 176 -17.73 -7.64 -13.82
CA GLU A 176 -16.58 -7.26 -14.68
C GLU A 176 -15.58 -6.31 -13.98
N GLY A 177 -15.52 -6.30 -12.67
CA GLY A 177 -14.55 -5.52 -11.90
C GLY A 177 -13.96 -6.36 -10.78
N GLY A 178 -12.93 -5.82 -10.13
CA GLY A 178 -12.21 -6.48 -9.06
C GLY A 178 -10.91 -7.12 -9.54
N ILE A 179 -10.29 -7.90 -8.68
CA ILE A 179 -9.00 -8.53 -8.91
C ILE A 179 -9.18 -10.03 -8.88
N LYS A 180 -8.76 -10.73 -9.93
CA LYS A 180 -8.88 -12.18 -10.01
C LYS A 180 -7.76 -12.85 -9.20
N LYS A 181 -8.02 -14.07 -8.71
CA LYS A 181 -7.01 -14.92 -8.09
C LYS A 181 -5.77 -15.04 -8.99
N GLY A 182 -4.60 -14.81 -8.43
CA GLY A 182 -3.32 -14.85 -9.13
C GLY A 182 -2.97 -13.57 -9.89
N GLU A 183 -3.87 -12.59 -9.95
CA GLU A 183 -3.58 -11.29 -10.55
C GLU A 183 -2.77 -10.42 -9.59
N GLU A 184 -1.81 -9.65 -10.12
CA GLU A 184 -1.03 -8.69 -9.35
C GLU A 184 -1.89 -7.52 -8.92
N ILE A 185 -1.71 -7.10 -7.66
CA ILE A 185 -2.36 -5.95 -7.06
C ILE A 185 -1.51 -4.73 -7.34
N LEU A 186 -2.05 -3.80 -8.12
CA LEU A 186 -1.33 -2.66 -8.65
C LEU A 186 -2.03 -1.36 -8.28
N VAL A 187 -1.27 -0.41 -7.78
CA VAL A 187 -1.75 0.93 -7.42
C VAL A 187 -1.16 2.01 -8.33
N SER A 188 -1.53 3.24 -8.11
CA SER A 188 -0.82 4.41 -8.64
C SER A 188 -0.06 5.09 -7.51
N TYR A 189 1.25 5.21 -7.63
CA TYR A 189 2.09 5.96 -6.68
C TYR A 189 1.92 7.48 -6.80
N GLY A 190 1.17 7.93 -7.82
CA GLY A 190 0.93 9.35 -8.07
C GLY A 190 1.89 9.93 -9.11
N LYS A 191 1.61 11.19 -9.53
CA LYS A 191 2.44 11.86 -10.54
C LYS A 191 3.79 12.33 -9.96
N GLY A 192 3.79 12.84 -8.72
CA GLY A 192 4.99 13.37 -8.06
C GLY A 192 6.10 12.35 -7.97
N PHE A 193 5.79 11.11 -7.56
CA PHE A 193 6.74 10.01 -7.49
C PHE A 193 7.53 9.78 -8.79
N TRP A 194 6.86 9.87 -9.95
CA TRP A 194 7.48 9.65 -11.25
C TRP A 194 8.17 10.90 -11.82
N GLU A 195 7.75 12.09 -11.38
CA GLU A 195 8.38 13.37 -11.77
C GLU A 195 9.75 13.54 -11.09
N GLU A 196 9.88 13.16 -9.82
CA GLU A 196 11.14 13.18 -9.09
C GLU A 196 12.17 12.23 -9.72
N ARG A 197 11.80 10.98 -9.98
CA ARG A 197 12.70 9.99 -10.60
C ARG A 197 13.11 10.32 -12.04
N ARG A 198 12.33 11.09 -12.77
CA ARG A 198 12.75 11.56 -14.09
C ARG A 198 13.82 12.62 -14.02
N LYS A 199 13.83 13.45 -12.98
CA LYS A 199 14.88 14.44 -12.76
C LYS A 199 16.21 13.77 -12.41
N ASP A 200 16.19 12.76 -11.55
CA ASP A 200 17.38 12.00 -11.16
C ASP A 200 17.99 11.18 -12.31
N GLY A 201 17.20 10.82 -13.32
CA GLY A 201 17.66 10.06 -14.49
C GLY A 201 18.22 10.90 -15.63
N ASP A 202 17.94 12.21 -15.67
CA ASP A 202 18.39 13.12 -16.75
C ASP A 202 19.76 13.78 -16.42
N ASP A 203 20.19 13.75 -15.16
CA ASP A 203 21.48 14.30 -14.72
C ASP A 203 22.67 13.34 -14.98
N GLY A 204 22.44 12.16 -15.57
CA GLY A 204 23.47 11.09 -15.76
C GLY A 204 24.14 11.00 -17.12
N ASP A 205 23.73 11.77 -18.14
CA ASP A 205 24.31 11.67 -19.50
C ASP A 205 24.81 13.02 -20.05
N GLY A 206 25.65 13.68 -19.30
CA GLY A 206 26.29 14.94 -19.67
C GLY A 206 27.76 15.03 -19.37
N GLY A 207 28.60 14.27 -20.06
CA GLY A 207 30.03 14.51 -19.86
C GLY A 207 31.02 13.52 -20.48
N GLY A 208 31.19 13.60 -21.78
CA GLY A 208 32.24 12.83 -22.39
C GLY A 208 32.50 13.15 -23.84
N GLU A 209 32.98 14.36 -24.12
CA GLU A 209 33.77 14.58 -25.32
C GLU A 209 34.64 15.84 -25.19
N LYS A 210 35.92 15.68 -25.00
CA LYS A 210 36.97 16.31 -25.80
C LYS A 210 38.32 15.67 -25.46
#